data_2886715ff65f136e1bb6b48c5d4b3294
#
_entry.id   2886715ff65f136e1bb6b48c5d4b3294
#
_cell.length_a   1.000
_cell.length_b   1.000
_cell.length_c   1.000
_cell.angle_alpha   90.00
_cell.angle_beta   90.00
_cell.angle_gamma   90.00
#
_symmetry.space_group_name_H-M   'P 1'
#
loop_
_entity.id
_entity.type
_entity.pdbx_description
1 polymer ?
#
loop_
_entity_poly.entity_id
_entity_poly.type
_entity_poly.pdbx_seq_one_letter_code
_entity_poly.pdbx_strand_id
1 'polypeptide(L)'
;MSPAIDPVSAPVGGRGQTMGMPGTAPFDATDFDTAIGRCAVSWHGEAVVRFRLPGHDPLTTRLPDDTRQVATPETGPRAAMLTRIRAHLDGDLDDLRWIPLDLTGLPEFHRAVYTVTRAIDPGRTLSYGEVADRIGAPGAAQAVGQALGRNPIPLIVPCHRVLAADHALHGFSAPGGIDTKQRLLAIERTSGFGEPTLF
;
A
#
# COMPACT_ATOMS: atom_id res chain seq x y z
N MET A 1 -3.86 -50.06 -66.29
CA MET A 1 -2.96 -48.91 -66.38
C MET A 1 -3.69 -47.76 -65.68
N SER A 2 -3.43 -47.59 -64.41
CA SER A 2 -3.95 -46.45 -63.63
C SER A 2 -2.76 -45.53 -63.26
N PRO A 3 -2.83 -44.22 -63.39
CA PRO A 3 -1.79 -43.31 -62.94
C PRO A 3 -1.90 -43.07 -61.47
N ALA A 4 -0.76 -43.05 -60.78
CA ALA A 4 -0.58 -42.67 -59.39
C ALA A 4 -0.86 -41.21 -59.17
N ILE A 5 -1.49 -40.93 -58.05
CA ILE A 5 -1.73 -39.57 -57.59
C ILE A 5 -0.71 -39.29 -56.45
N ASP A 6 0.16 -38.29 -56.67
CA ASP A 6 1.11 -37.80 -55.68
C ASP A 6 0.41 -37.11 -54.49
N PRO A 7 0.90 -37.25 -53.23
CA PRO A 7 0.36 -36.55 -52.12
C PRO A 7 0.91 -35.13 -52.09
N VAL A 8 0.00 -34.15 -52.16
CA VAL A 8 0.28 -32.72 -51.97
C VAL A 8 0.73 -32.47 -50.54
N SER A 9 1.94 -31.97 -50.40
CA SER A 9 2.50 -31.49 -49.14
C SER A 9 1.66 -30.36 -48.54
N ALA A 10 1.20 -30.55 -47.30
CA ALA A 10 0.60 -29.49 -46.50
C ALA A 10 1.68 -28.57 -45.96
N PRO A 11 1.45 -27.24 -45.89
CA PRO A 11 2.39 -26.30 -45.25
C PRO A 11 2.30 -26.43 -43.76
N VAL A 12 3.41 -26.83 -43.14
CA VAL A 12 3.68 -26.70 -41.71
C VAL A 12 3.99 -25.23 -41.40
N GLY A 13 3.32 -24.64 -40.42
CA GLY A 13 3.77 -23.36 -39.88
C GLY A 13 2.69 -22.32 -39.53
N GLY A 14 1.65 -22.73 -38.83
CA GLY A 14 0.85 -21.81 -38.06
C GLY A 14 1.48 -21.65 -36.67
N ARG A 15 2.28 -20.59 -36.48
CA ARG A 15 2.67 -20.19 -35.12
C ARG A 15 1.38 -19.82 -34.38
N GLY A 16 1.06 -20.62 -33.37
CA GLY A 16 -0.01 -20.30 -32.43
C GLY A 16 0.24 -18.93 -31.84
N GLN A 17 -0.52 -17.95 -32.30
CA GLN A 17 -0.71 -16.72 -31.55
C GLN A 17 -1.50 -17.12 -30.32
N THR A 18 -0.82 -17.24 -29.18
CA THR A 18 -1.46 -17.20 -27.89
C THR A 18 -2.19 -15.86 -27.84
N MET A 19 -3.51 -15.90 -28.01
CA MET A 19 -4.38 -14.78 -27.61
C MET A 19 -4.11 -14.54 -26.13
N GLY A 20 -3.27 -13.55 -25.84
CA GLY A 20 -3.11 -13.03 -24.49
C GLY A 20 -4.48 -12.55 -24.05
N MET A 21 -4.95 -13.10 -22.94
CA MET A 21 -6.05 -12.49 -22.18
C MET A 21 -5.80 -11.00 -22.08
N PRO A 22 -6.82 -10.12 -22.09
CA PRO A 22 -6.61 -8.69 -21.89
C PRO A 22 -5.88 -8.53 -20.55
N GLY A 23 -4.58 -8.29 -20.64
CA GLY A 23 -3.69 -8.26 -19.49
C GLY A 23 -4.09 -7.12 -18.58
N THR A 24 -4.33 -7.43 -17.34
CA THR A 24 -4.22 -6.47 -16.25
C THR A 24 -2.93 -5.68 -16.49
N ALA A 25 -3.03 -4.34 -16.54
CA ALA A 25 -1.84 -3.52 -16.72
C ALA A 25 -0.79 -3.91 -15.66
N PRO A 26 0.50 -4.02 -16.00
CA PRO A 26 1.51 -4.41 -15.05
C PRO A 26 1.56 -3.43 -13.89
N PHE A 27 1.89 -3.90 -12.70
CA PHE A 27 2.16 -3.04 -11.56
C PHE A 27 3.47 -2.30 -11.80
N ASP A 28 3.45 -0.98 -11.59
CA ASP A 28 4.67 -0.18 -11.57
C ASP A 28 5.12 0.01 -10.12
N ALA A 29 6.43 0.00 -9.86
CA ALA A 29 6.97 0.26 -8.53
C ALA A 29 8.21 1.16 -8.62
N THR A 30 8.40 2.00 -7.61
CA THR A 30 9.61 2.78 -7.42
C THR A 30 9.97 2.93 -5.96
N ASP A 31 11.25 3.10 -5.70
CA ASP A 31 11.78 3.51 -4.40
C ASP A 31 12.07 5.00 -4.42
N PHE A 32 11.92 5.67 -3.26
CA PHE A 32 12.22 7.09 -3.13
C PHE A 32 12.62 7.43 -1.69
N ASP A 33 13.49 8.42 -1.54
CA ASP A 33 13.98 8.85 -0.23
C ASP A 33 13.03 9.85 0.41
N THR A 34 12.94 9.75 1.76
CA THR A 34 12.11 10.61 2.62
C THR A 34 12.87 10.97 3.90
N ALA A 35 12.36 11.90 4.69
CA ALA A 35 12.95 12.29 5.98
C ALA A 35 13.07 11.14 6.99
N ILE A 36 12.26 10.07 6.82
CA ILE A 36 12.33 8.89 7.70
C ILE A 36 13.15 7.73 7.12
N GLY A 37 13.66 7.88 5.90
CA GLY A 37 14.42 6.87 5.16
C GLY A 37 13.77 6.51 3.84
N ARG A 38 14.28 5.45 3.20
CA ARG A 38 13.84 5.01 1.87
C ARG A 38 12.52 4.27 1.93
N CYS A 39 11.52 4.80 1.23
CA CYS A 39 10.19 4.22 1.05
C CYS A 39 10.05 3.61 -0.35
N ALA A 40 9.05 2.76 -0.53
CA ALA A 40 8.67 2.26 -1.85
C ALA A 40 7.16 2.32 -2.05
N VAL A 41 6.75 2.50 -3.30
CA VAL A 41 5.33 2.53 -3.67
C VAL A 41 5.10 1.73 -4.94
N SER A 42 3.96 1.06 -5.01
CA SER A 42 3.55 0.34 -6.21
C SER A 42 2.15 0.80 -6.63
N TRP A 43 1.96 0.90 -7.95
CA TRP A 43 0.72 1.36 -8.58
C TRP A 43 0.14 0.34 -9.54
N HIS A 44 -1.17 0.39 -9.66
CA HIS A 44 -1.92 -0.13 -10.78
C HIS A 44 -2.61 1.06 -11.48
N GLY A 45 -2.15 1.44 -12.67
CA GLY A 45 -2.49 2.74 -13.24
C GLY A 45 -2.05 3.88 -12.32
N GLU A 46 -2.98 4.77 -11.95
CA GLU A 46 -2.71 5.87 -11.01
C GLU A 46 -3.03 5.51 -9.54
N ALA A 47 -3.63 4.35 -9.28
CA ALA A 47 -4.02 3.94 -7.94
C ALA A 47 -2.89 3.19 -7.22
N VAL A 48 -2.64 3.54 -5.97
CA VAL A 48 -1.67 2.87 -5.12
C VAL A 48 -2.23 1.52 -4.66
N VAL A 49 -1.46 0.46 -4.86
CA VAL A 49 -1.77 -0.91 -4.41
C VAL A 49 -0.92 -1.32 -3.22
N ARG A 50 0.26 -0.72 -3.06
CA ARG A 50 1.18 -1.01 -1.96
C ARG A 50 2.04 0.20 -1.64
N PHE A 51 2.30 0.37 -0.34
CA PHE A 51 3.27 1.32 0.18
C PHE A 51 4.17 0.62 1.20
N ARG A 52 5.45 0.95 1.22
CA ARG A 52 6.43 0.38 2.14
C ARG A 52 7.18 1.48 2.86
N LEU A 53 7.18 1.39 4.18
CA LEU A 53 7.98 2.22 5.06
C LEU A 53 9.44 1.74 5.08
N PRO A 54 10.41 2.57 5.54
CA PRO A 54 11.82 2.19 5.62
C PRO A 54 12.08 0.95 6.48
N GLY A 55 13.22 0.29 6.28
CA GLY A 55 13.57 -0.93 7.00
C GLY A 55 12.93 -2.20 6.43
N HIS A 56 12.32 -2.11 5.28
CA HIS A 56 11.71 -3.23 4.60
C HIS A 56 12.77 -4.12 3.97
N ASP A 57 12.77 -5.42 4.30
CA ASP A 57 13.63 -6.37 3.61
C ASP A 57 13.09 -6.62 2.19
N PRO A 58 13.85 -6.31 1.13
CA PRO A 58 13.43 -6.56 -0.24
C PRO A 58 13.10 -8.03 -0.52
N LEU A 59 13.71 -8.95 0.26
CA LEU A 59 13.53 -10.40 0.08
C LEU A 59 12.23 -10.91 0.70
N THR A 60 11.70 -10.24 1.73
CA THR A 60 10.47 -10.67 2.43
C THR A 60 9.20 -10.11 1.83
N THR A 61 9.31 -9.07 1.00
CA THR A 61 8.16 -8.45 0.33
C THR A 61 8.17 -8.76 -1.13
N ARG A 62 7.62 -9.91 -1.44
CA ARG A 62 7.39 -10.29 -2.82
C ARG A 62 6.38 -9.34 -3.45
N LEU A 63 6.83 -8.54 -4.40
CA LEU A 63 5.94 -7.85 -5.34
C LEU A 63 5.30 -8.91 -6.25
N PRO A 64 4.11 -8.66 -6.82
CA PRO A 64 3.58 -9.50 -7.88
C PRO A 64 4.64 -9.75 -8.96
N ASP A 65 4.68 -10.94 -9.53
CA ASP A 65 5.73 -11.34 -10.50
C ASP A 65 5.72 -10.47 -11.77
N ASP A 66 4.64 -9.76 -12.04
CA ASP A 66 4.45 -8.79 -13.13
C ASP A 66 4.77 -7.34 -12.73
N THR A 67 5.37 -7.10 -11.57
CA THR A 67 5.74 -5.75 -11.14
C THR A 67 6.97 -5.25 -11.89
N ARG A 68 6.82 -4.12 -12.56
CA ARG A 68 7.89 -3.42 -13.27
C ARG A 68 8.49 -2.33 -12.38
N GLN A 69 9.81 -2.37 -12.18
CA GLN A 69 10.52 -1.25 -11.58
C GLN A 69 10.60 -0.10 -12.57
N VAL A 70 10.19 1.07 -12.13
CA VAL A 70 10.22 2.31 -12.93
C VAL A 70 11.08 3.36 -12.25
N ALA A 71 11.63 4.28 -13.04
CA ALA A 71 12.31 5.45 -12.49
C ALA A 71 11.34 6.27 -11.64
N THR A 72 11.87 6.96 -10.63
CA THR A 72 11.05 7.87 -9.81
C THR A 72 10.43 8.94 -10.69
N PRO A 73 9.10 9.08 -10.73
CA PRO A 73 8.43 10.07 -11.56
C PRO A 73 8.85 11.49 -11.17
N GLU A 74 9.20 12.32 -12.16
CA GLU A 74 9.58 13.72 -11.97
C GLU A 74 8.43 14.69 -12.25
N THR A 75 7.43 14.25 -12.98
CA THR A 75 6.27 15.06 -13.39
C THR A 75 4.97 14.25 -13.30
N GLY A 76 3.84 14.95 -13.35
CA GLY A 76 2.51 14.32 -13.35
C GLY A 76 1.98 13.92 -11.97
N PRO A 77 0.82 13.24 -11.92
CA PRO A 77 0.13 12.93 -10.67
C PRO A 77 0.96 12.09 -9.69
N ARG A 78 1.71 11.10 -10.19
CA ARG A 78 2.57 10.26 -9.34
C ARG A 78 3.71 11.06 -8.71
N ALA A 79 4.34 12.01 -9.45
CA ALA A 79 5.37 12.90 -8.91
C ALA A 79 4.81 13.82 -7.82
N ALA A 80 3.63 14.41 -8.07
CA ALA A 80 2.94 15.24 -7.09
C ALA A 80 2.63 14.44 -5.80
N MET A 81 2.18 13.20 -5.94
CA MET A 81 1.94 12.31 -4.81
C MET A 81 3.22 12.06 -4.00
N LEU A 82 4.33 11.71 -4.65
CA LEU A 82 5.61 11.48 -3.96
C LEU A 82 6.10 12.75 -3.24
N THR A 83 5.92 13.91 -3.85
CA THR A 83 6.27 15.21 -3.26
C THR A 83 5.46 15.45 -1.98
N ARG A 84 4.16 15.21 -2.01
CA ARG A 84 3.29 15.41 -0.82
C ARG A 84 3.57 14.38 0.28
N ILE A 85 3.87 13.13 -0.08
CA ILE A 85 4.28 12.11 0.90
C ILE A 85 5.60 12.53 1.57
N ARG A 86 6.59 13.03 0.82
CA ARG A 86 7.84 13.55 1.40
C ARG A 86 7.59 14.69 2.35
N ALA A 87 6.79 15.68 1.93
CA ALA A 87 6.43 16.84 2.73
C ALA A 87 5.72 16.43 4.02
N HIS A 88 4.76 15.50 3.96
CA HIS A 88 4.08 14.96 5.13
C HIS A 88 5.06 14.31 6.12
N LEU A 89 5.98 13.49 5.63
CA LEU A 89 7.00 12.82 6.45
C LEU A 89 8.08 13.78 6.97
N ASP A 90 8.16 15.00 6.44
CA ASP A 90 9.03 16.10 6.90
C ASP A 90 8.28 17.08 7.82
N GLY A 91 7.00 16.80 8.15
CA GLY A 91 6.19 17.56 9.10
C GLY A 91 5.25 18.60 8.48
N ASP A 92 5.20 18.77 7.16
CA ASP A 92 4.16 19.52 6.43
C ASP A 92 2.95 18.61 6.20
N LEU A 93 2.09 18.52 7.21
CA LEU A 93 1.07 17.49 7.31
C LEU A 93 0.03 17.57 6.19
N ASP A 94 -0.28 16.40 5.66
CA ASP A 94 -1.33 16.16 4.65
C ASP A 94 -2.16 14.94 5.10
N ASP A 95 -3.45 14.93 4.86
CA ASP A 95 -4.29 13.77 5.20
C ASP A 95 -4.14 12.60 4.22
N LEU A 96 -3.52 12.85 3.06
CA LEU A 96 -3.25 11.90 1.97
C LEU A 96 -4.50 11.19 1.42
N ARG A 97 -5.72 11.68 1.72
CA ARG A 97 -6.99 11.06 1.31
C ARG A 97 -7.28 11.21 -0.17
N TRP A 98 -6.68 12.20 -0.83
CA TRP A 98 -6.81 12.43 -2.26
C TRP A 98 -6.06 11.37 -3.10
N ILE A 99 -5.14 10.59 -2.51
CA ILE A 99 -4.40 9.55 -3.20
C ILE A 99 -5.36 8.40 -3.55
N PRO A 100 -5.54 8.04 -4.84
CA PRO A 100 -6.37 6.91 -5.21
C PRO A 100 -5.74 5.60 -4.75
N LEU A 101 -6.56 4.68 -4.21
CA LEU A 101 -6.13 3.34 -3.80
C LEU A 101 -6.86 2.29 -4.62
N ASP A 102 -6.14 1.25 -5.03
CA ASP A 102 -6.74 0.03 -5.51
C ASP A 102 -6.75 -1.02 -4.37
N LEU A 103 -7.92 -1.23 -3.81
CA LEU A 103 -8.18 -2.21 -2.76
C LEU A 103 -8.93 -3.44 -3.30
N THR A 104 -8.89 -3.64 -4.62
CA THR A 104 -9.52 -4.78 -5.29
C THR A 104 -8.96 -6.10 -4.74
N GLY A 105 -9.84 -7.07 -4.51
CA GLY A 105 -9.46 -8.38 -3.96
C GLY A 105 -9.31 -8.43 -2.44
N LEU A 106 -9.35 -7.30 -1.74
CA LEU A 106 -9.36 -7.32 -0.28
C LEU A 106 -10.76 -7.69 0.28
N PRO A 107 -10.81 -8.41 1.41
CA PRO A 107 -12.07 -8.71 2.09
C PRO A 107 -12.86 -7.43 2.42
N GLU A 108 -14.20 -7.51 2.37
CA GLU A 108 -15.06 -6.36 2.64
C GLU A 108 -14.80 -5.74 4.02
N PHE A 109 -14.62 -6.57 5.03
CA PHE A 109 -14.28 -6.12 6.39
C PHE A 109 -12.98 -5.29 6.40
N HIS A 110 -11.93 -5.72 5.68
CA HIS A 110 -10.67 -4.96 5.59
C HIS A 110 -10.88 -3.61 4.91
N ARG A 111 -11.67 -3.59 3.82
CA ARG A 111 -11.98 -2.32 3.12
C ARG A 111 -12.72 -1.35 4.03
N ALA A 112 -13.71 -1.83 4.80
CA ALA A 112 -14.43 -1.01 5.76
C ALA A 112 -13.49 -0.44 6.84
N VAL A 113 -12.62 -1.28 7.42
CA VAL A 113 -11.60 -0.86 8.40
C VAL A 113 -10.68 0.19 7.79
N TYR A 114 -10.17 0.00 6.57
CA TYR A 114 -9.26 0.94 5.92
C TYR A 114 -9.94 2.26 5.58
N THR A 115 -11.21 2.24 5.19
CA THR A 115 -12.00 3.45 4.93
C THR A 115 -12.13 4.30 6.20
N VAL A 116 -12.50 3.71 7.33
CA VAL A 116 -12.59 4.43 8.61
C VAL A 116 -11.22 4.91 9.07
N THR A 117 -10.19 4.07 8.93
CA THR A 117 -8.82 4.44 9.34
C THR A 117 -8.29 5.62 8.53
N ARG A 118 -8.54 5.68 7.21
CA ARG A 118 -8.15 6.80 6.36
C ARG A 118 -8.84 8.11 6.72
N ALA A 119 -10.00 8.04 7.36
CA ALA A 119 -10.73 9.23 7.80
C ALA A 119 -10.18 9.85 9.09
N ILE A 120 -9.21 9.21 9.74
CA ILE A 120 -8.54 9.78 10.93
C ILE A 120 -7.54 10.85 10.47
N ASP A 121 -7.70 12.09 10.94
CA ASP A 121 -6.80 13.19 10.62
C ASP A 121 -5.39 12.99 11.21
N PRO A 122 -4.33 13.56 10.61
CA PRO A 122 -3.03 13.68 11.25
C PRO A 122 -3.14 14.28 12.67
N GLY A 123 -2.39 13.76 13.63
CA GLY A 123 -2.43 14.19 15.02
C GLY A 123 -3.65 13.71 15.81
N ARG A 124 -4.56 12.95 15.18
CA ARG A 124 -5.71 12.32 15.84
C ARG A 124 -5.56 10.80 15.85
N THR A 125 -6.16 10.19 16.85
CA THR A 125 -6.16 8.73 17.01
C THR A 125 -7.54 8.19 17.29
N LEU A 126 -7.76 6.93 16.99
CA LEU A 126 -8.90 6.13 17.44
C LEU A 126 -8.39 4.88 18.13
N SER A 127 -9.18 4.33 19.02
CA SER A 127 -8.94 2.96 19.50
C SER A 127 -9.44 1.92 18.50
N TYR A 128 -8.93 0.69 18.61
CA TYR A 128 -9.43 -0.44 17.80
C TYR A 128 -10.94 -0.66 18.01
N GLY A 129 -11.44 -0.41 19.22
CA GLY A 129 -12.87 -0.48 19.55
C GLY A 129 -13.67 0.57 18.80
N GLU A 130 -13.23 1.84 18.83
CA GLU A 130 -13.91 2.93 18.11
C GLU A 130 -13.93 2.71 16.60
N VAL A 131 -12.88 2.12 16.03
CA VAL A 131 -12.89 1.72 14.60
C VAL A 131 -13.93 0.62 14.37
N ALA A 132 -13.99 -0.39 15.26
CA ALA A 132 -14.98 -1.46 15.18
C ALA A 132 -16.42 -0.91 15.26
N ASP A 133 -16.69 0.01 16.17
CA ASP A 133 -18.01 0.63 16.31
C ASP A 133 -18.41 1.42 15.06
N ARG A 134 -17.47 2.17 14.47
CA ARG A 134 -17.72 2.98 13.26
C ARG A 134 -17.98 2.16 12.00
N ILE A 135 -17.48 0.92 11.93
CA ILE A 135 -17.82 -0.01 10.84
C ILE A 135 -19.07 -0.86 11.11
N GLY A 136 -19.78 -0.61 12.23
CA GLY A 136 -20.97 -1.36 12.60
C GLY A 136 -20.70 -2.77 13.13
N ALA A 137 -19.48 -3.02 13.65
CA ALA A 137 -19.06 -4.31 14.21
C ALA A 137 -18.58 -4.15 15.67
N PRO A 138 -19.44 -3.71 16.60
CA PRO A 138 -19.04 -3.50 17.99
C PRO A 138 -18.48 -4.81 18.59
N GLY A 139 -17.39 -4.67 19.38
CA GLY A 139 -16.68 -5.82 19.95
C GLY A 139 -15.64 -6.47 19.04
N ALA A 140 -15.52 -6.06 17.76
CA ALA A 140 -14.58 -6.63 16.79
C ALA A 140 -13.16 -6.01 16.84
N ALA A 141 -12.76 -5.39 17.97
CA ALA A 141 -11.45 -4.70 18.08
C ALA A 141 -10.26 -5.59 17.69
N GLN A 142 -10.28 -6.88 18.05
CA GLN A 142 -9.24 -7.83 17.68
C GLN A 142 -9.20 -8.07 16.16
N ALA A 143 -10.37 -8.21 15.51
CA ALA A 143 -10.45 -8.37 14.06
C ALA A 143 -9.98 -7.10 13.31
N VAL A 144 -10.28 -5.90 13.84
CA VAL A 144 -9.73 -4.63 13.35
C VAL A 144 -8.20 -4.63 13.43
N GLY A 145 -7.64 -5.05 14.58
CA GLY A 145 -6.19 -5.18 14.74
C GLY A 145 -5.56 -6.14 13.72
N GLN A 146 -6.20 -7.27 13.46
CA GLN A 146 -5.74 -8.23 12.44
C GLN A 146 -5.80 -7.65 11.02
N ALA A 147 -6.88 -6.92 10.68
CA ALA A 147 -7.01 -6.24 9.40
C ALA A 147 -5.91 -5.18 9.20
N LEU A 148 -5.69 -4.33 10.22
CA LEU A 148 -4.63 -3.32 10.19
C LEU A 148 -3.23 -3.94 10.17
N GLY A 149 -3.02 -5.08 10.82
CA GLY A 149 -1.77 -5.83 10.74
C GLY A 149 -1.45 -6.38 9.35
N ARG A 150 -2.44 -6.47 8.47
CA ARG A 150 -2.31 -6.88 7.06
C ARG A 150 -2.41 -5.72 6.07
N ASN A 151 -2.35 -4.48 6.57
CA ASN A 151 -2.48 -3.29 5.74
C ASN A 151 -1.36 -3.23 4.67
N PRO A 152 -1.68 -3.29 3.37
CA PRO A 152 -0.68 -3.25 2.31
C PRO A 152 -0.18 -1.83 2.00
N ILE A 153 -0.83 -0.79 2.54
CA ILE A 153 -0.59 0.61 2.18
C ILE A 153 -0.43 1.46 3.47
N PRO A 154 0.51 1.09 4.38
CA PRO A 154 0.74 1.86 5.60
C PRO A 154 1.09 3.32 5.25
N LEU A 155 0.91 4.25 6.14
CA LEU A 155 0.95 5.69 5.97
C LEU A 155 -0.31 6.25 5.28
N ILE A 156 -0.62 5.82 4.05
CA ILE A 156 -1.79 6.28 3.29
C ILE A 156 -3.09 5.71 3.89
N VAL A 157 -3.06 4.44 4.34
CA VAL A 157 -4.00 3.90 5.33
C VAL A 157 -3.31 3.95 6.69
N PRO A 158 -3.54 4.98 7.51
CA PRO A 158 -2.70 5.33 8.64
C PRO A 158 -2.96 4.44 9.86
N CYS A 159 -2.63 3.15 9.76
CA CYS A 159 -2.79 2.19 10.85
C CYS A 159 -2.02 2.58 12.13
N HIS A 160 -1.01 3.45 12.03
CA HIS A 160 -0.32 4.05 13.18
C HIS A 160 -1.23 4.95 14.02
N ARG A 161 -2.30 5.54 13.47
CA ARG A 161 -3.29 6.35 14.18
C ARG A 161 -4.33 5.53 14.95
N VAL A 162 -4.26 4.18 14.90
CA VAL A 162 -5.15 3.30 15.68
C VAL A 162 -4.36 2.70 16.84
N LEU A 163 -4.85 2.96 18.07
CA LEU A 163 -4.19 2.63 19.32
C LEU A 163 -5.04 1.67 20.16
N ALA A 164 -4.48 1.14 21.25
CA ALA A 164 -5.25 0.47 22.26
C ALA A 164 -6.13 1.46 23.03
N ALA A 165 -7.12 0.98 23.79
CA ALA A 165 -8.03 1.84 24.55
C ALA A 165 -7.33 2.66 25.63
N ASP A 166 -6.21 2.19 26.13
CA ASP A 166 -5.33 2.87 27.10
C ASP A 166 -4.28 3.79 26.43
N HIS A 167 -4.40 4.02 25.11
CA HIS A 167 -3.44 4.73 24.27
C HIS A 167 -2.05 4.09 24.20
N ALA A 168 -1.86 2.86 24.71
CA ALA A 168 -0.59 2.15 24.60
C ALA A 168 -0.28 1.76 23.16
N LEU A 169 1.02 1.79 22.83
CA LEU A 169 1.54 1.33 21.56
C LEU A 169 1.64 -0.20 21.58
N HIS A 170 0.58 -0.88 21.18
CA HIS A 170 0.62 -2.32 20.95
C HIS A 170 0.88 -2.58 19.47
N GLY A 171 1.85 -3.45 19.18
CA GLY A 171 2.17 -4.03 17.89
C GLY A 171 2.02 -3.10 16.67
N PHE A 172 3.02 -3.08 15.84
CA PHE A 172 2.97 -2.45 14.51
C PHE A 172 3.66 -3.40 13.54
N SER A 173 2.97 -3.79 12.49
CA SER A 173 3.47 -4.80 11.55
C SER A 173 4.45 -4.26 10.50
N ALA A 174 4.57 -2.93 10.41
CA ALA A 174 5.56 -2.33 9.53
C ALA A 174 6.98 -2.50 10.12
N PRO A 175 8.03 -2.49 9.28
CA PRO A 175 9.42 -2.54 9.73
C PRO A 175 9.71 -1.47 10.79
N GLY A 176 10.54 -1.84 11.76
CA GLY A 176 10.82 -0.99 12.93
C GLY A 176 9.73 -1.05 14.01
N GLY A 177 8.60 -1.74 13.77
CA GLY A 177 7.59 -2.01 14.78
C GLY A 177 7.10 -0.73 15.49
N ILE A 178 7.09 -0.79 16.82
CA ILE A 178 6.60 0.29 17.68
C ILE A 178 7.37 1.60 17.47
N ASP A 179 8.67 1.55 17.23
CA ASP A 179 9.50 2.76 17.02
C ASP A 179 9.05 3.52 15.77
N THR A 180 8.79 2.83 14.68
CA THR A 180 8.25 3.45 13.46
C THR A 180 6.87 4.06 13.72
N LYS A 181 6.00 3.36 14.46
CA LYS A 181 4.68 3.88 14.83
C LYS A 181 4.80 5.16 15.66
N GLN A 182 5.65 5.15 16.69
CA GLN A 182 5.90 6.32 17.54
C GLN A 182 6.45 7.49 16.73
N ARG A 183 7.41 7.23 15.83
CA ARG A 183 7.99 8.26 14.97
C ARG A 183 6.94 8.92 14.07
N LEU A 184 6.05 8.14 13.46
CA LEU A 184 4.97 8.69 12.63
C LEU A 184 4.00 9.54 13.45
N LEU A 185 3.61 9.08 14.64
CA LEU A 185 2.74 9.85 15.55
C LEU A 185 3.41 11.15 16.03
N ALA A 186 4.73 11.15 16.27
CA ALA A 186 5.51 12.32 16.62
C ALA A 186 5.58 13.33 15.47
N ILE A 187 5.85 12.88 14.23
CA ILE A 187 5.82 13.73 13.02
C ILE A 187 4.46 14.41 12.88
N GLU A 188 3.38 13.68 13.15
CA GLU A 188 2.01 14.19 13.10
C GLU A 188 1.62 15.04 14.33
N ARG A 189 2.53 15.28 15.25
CA ARG A 189 2.30 16.08 16.48
C ARG A 189 1.15 15.52 17.30
N THR A 190 1.02 14.19 17.33
CA THR A 190 -0.02 13.52 18.10
C THR A 190 0.25 13.68 19.59
N SER A 191 -0.75 14.15 20.35
CA SER A 191 -0.63 14.35 21.79
C SER A 191 -0.17 13.08 22.51
N GLY A 192 0.85 13.21 23.37
CA GLY A 192 1.42 12.09 24.14
C GLY A 192 2.59 11.36 23.48
N PHE A 193 2.96 11.71 22.23
CA PHE A 193 4.04 11.02 21.49
C PHE A 193 5.32 11.87 21.29
N GLY A 194 5.35 13.08 21.86
CA GLY A 194 6.52 13.97 21.84
C GLY A 194 6.76 14.67 20.50
N GLU A 195 7.77 15.56 20.49
CA GLU A 195 8.27 16.17 19.27
C GLU A 195 9.14 15.16 18.50
N PRO A 196 9.13 15.17 17.15
CA PRO A 196 10.01 14.31 16.38
C PRO A 196 11.45 14.69 16.68
N THR A 197 12.19 13.79 17.32
CA THR A 197 13.65 13.96 17.46
C THR A 197 14.27 13.74 16.09
N LEU A 198 14.75 14.84 15.50
CA LEU A 198 15.61 14.78 14.32
C LEU A 198 16.95 14.21 14.77
N PHE A 199 17.26 13.00 14.33
CA PHE A 199 18.59 12.39 14.47
C PHE A 199 19.38 12.58 13.20
#